data_567dc2d17a87c4608acfe231a8b2246e
#
_entry.id   567dc2d17a87c4608acfe231a8b2246e
#
_cell.length_a   1.000
_cell.length_b   1.000
_cell.length_c   1.000
_cell.angle_alpha   90.00
_cell.angle_beta   90.00
_cell.angle_gamma   90.00
#
_symmetry.space_group_name_H-M   'P 1'
#
loop_
_entity.id
_entity.type
_entity.pdbx_description
1 polymer ?
#
loop_
_entity_poly.entity_id
_entity_poly.type
_entity_poly.pdbx_seq_one_letter_code
_entity_poly.pdbx_strand_id
1 'polypeptide(L)'
;MKVIQFTIPVTIDNSIHFQEDRLPHFYEHLHRHLETQVTWVVHGEGTFIAGNYMQRFQTGDFFVVGANQPHLFKSDPCYFEEGNNKVVHTLNIFFDPKGFLAQLLTFPELRSIKHFIDFSSYGLKASEKDKNILTELILKIKNTLTGFRLSSFIELLQQMANFKNWEHLSTVPFEQAFSDSEGLRMNDVYQYTMANFTDSISLEQIAAVAYLTPQSFCRYFKKHTSKTYINFLNEVRINAACKKFMEKKFHSISTVAYQSGFNNVVTFNRVFKSITGIAPREFIKAYHDKE
;
A
#
# COMPACT_ATOMS: atom_id res chain seq x y z
N MET A 1 -2.04 6.62 20.26
CA MET A 1 -1.40 7.38 19.15
C MET A 1 -2.41 7.46 18.02
N LYS A 2 -2.73 8.64 17.49
CA LYS A 2 -3.82 8.88 16.55
C LYS A 2 -3.55 8.24 15.18
N VAL A 3 -4.56 7.62 14.49
CA VAL A 3 -4.53 7.59 13.01
C VAL A 3 -4.42 9.03 12.62
N ILE A 4 -3.31 9.37 12.05
CA ILE A 4 -3.04 10.74 11.73
C ILE A 4 -3.83 11.00 10.47
N GLN A 5 -4.88 11.78 10.60
CA GLN A 5 -5.44 12.42 9.44
C GLN A 5 -4.37 13.39 8.95
N PHE A 6 -3.71 13.04 7.86
CA PHE A 6 -2.85 14.00 7.19
C PHE A 6 -3.72 15.04 6.53
N THR A 7 -3.43 16.27 6.85
CA THR A 7 -3.84 17.38 6.01
C THR A 7 -2.75 17.52 4.95
N ILE A 8 -3.02 17.05 3.76
CA ILE A 8 -2.17 17.37 2.60
C ILE A 8 -2.27 18.88 2.41
N PRO A 9 -1.16 19.61 2.25
CA PRO A 9 -1.20 21.04 2.02
C PRO A 9 -1.68 21.35 0.58
N VAL A 10 -2.87 20.86 0.23
CA VAL A 10 -3.60 21.34 -0.93
C VAL A 10 -4.08 22.72 -0.54
N THR A 11 -3.34 23.73 -0.95
CA THR A 11 -3.71 25.12 -0.70
C THR A 11 -5.04 25.41 -1.41
N ILE A 12 -5.83 26.33 -0.84
CA ILE A 12 -7.09 26.83 -1.45
C ILE A 12 -6.89 27.25 -2.92
N ASP A 13 -5.65 27.54 -3.31
CA ASP A 13 -5.27 28.04 -4.62
C ASP A 13 -4.87 26.95 -5.65
N ASN A 14 -4.77 25.67 -5.24
CA ASN A 14 -4.32 24.60 -6.14
C ASN A 14 -5.29 23.42 -6.13
N SER A 15 -5.76 23.01 -7.30
CA SER A 15 -6.58 21.80 -7.48
C SER A 15 -5.77 20.50 -7.42
N ILE A 16 -4.43 20.61 -7.52
CA ILE A 16 -3.48 19.51 -7.59
C ILE A 16 -2.27 19.88 -6.74
N HIS A 17 -1.87 18.99 -5.85
CA HIS A 17 -0.62 19.12 -5.10
C HIS A 17 0.40 18.09 -5.60
N PHE A 18 1.55 18.57 -6.07
CA PHE A 18 2.69 17.73 -6.47
C PHE A 18 3.73 17.78 -5.37
N GLN A 19 4.13 16.61 -4.88
CA GLN A 19 5.11 16.47 -3.80
C GLN A 19 6.20 15.49 -4.19
N GLU A 20 7.44 15.88 -4.00
CA GLU A 20 8.63 15.02 -4.11
C GLU A 20 9.21 14.79 -2.73
N ASP A 21 9.27 13.53 -2.31
CA ASP A 21 9.81 13.16 -1.02
C ASP A 21 11.11 12.39 -1.19
N ARG A 22 12.16 12.82 -0.43
CA ARG A 22 13.42 12.11 -0.26
C ARG A 22 13.68 11.98 1.22
N LEU A 23 13.43 10.79 1.76
CA LEU A 23 13.42 10.52 3.18
C LEU A 23 14.34 9.34 3.51
N PRO A 24 14.86 9.22 4.74
CA PRO A 24 15.62 8.04 5.15
C PRO A 24 14.74 6.76 5.11
N HIS A 25 13.46 6.86 5.35
CA HIS A 25 12.46 5.79 5.27
C HIS A 25 11.07 6.36 5.02
N PHE A 26 10.13 5.52 4.60
CA PHE A 26 8.72 5.91 4.49
C PHE A 26 8.12 6.23 5.85
N TYR A 27 7.02 7.00 5.82
CA TYR A 27 6.24 7.29 7.02
C TYR A 27 5.52 6.03 7.52
N GLU A 28 5.86 5.56 8.72
CA GLU A 28 5.49 4.25 9.22
C GLU A 28 4.13 4.17 9.94
N HIS A 29 3.27 5.17 9.80
CA HIS A 29 1.96 5.14 10.43
C HIS A 29 0.85 4.97 9.41
N LEU A 30 -0.12 4.11 9.74
CA LEU A 30 -1.35 4.00 8.97
C LEU A 30 -2.04 5.37 8.99
N HIS A 31 -2.28 5.91 7.81
CA HIS A 31 -2.89 7.22 7.65
C HIS A 31 -3.91 7.24 6.51
N ARG A 32 -4.70 8.29 6.48
CA ARG A 32 -5.65 8.59 5.40
C ARG A 32 -5.71 10.10 5.18
N HIS A 33 -6.15 10.51 4.04
CA HIS A 33 -6.42 11.89 3.67
C HIS A 33 -7.62 11.97 2.72
N LEU A 34 -8.19 13.15 2.55
CA LEU A 34 -9.39 13.36 1.72
C LEU A 34 -9.10 13.23 0.23
N GLU A 35 -7.85 13.42 -0.15
CA GLU A 35 -7.40 13.43 -1.52
C GLU A 35 -7.20 12.00 -2.05
N THR A 36 -7.38 11.83 -3.34
CA THR A 36 -6.82 10.69 -4.09
C THR A 36 -5.33 10.94 -4.31
N GLN A 37 -4.52 9.92 -4.09
CA GLN A 37 -3.07 9.98 -4.23
C GLN A 37 -2.60 9.09 -5.36
N VAL A 38 -1.79 9.63 -6.27
CA VAL A 38 -0.99 8.86 -7.23
C VAL A 38 0.45 8.89 -6.75
N THR A 39 1.03 7.73 -6.49
CA THR A 39 2.41 7.58 -6.00
C THR A 39 3.25 6.82 -6.99
N TRP A 40 4.38 7.38 -7.38
CA TRP A 40 5.47 6.67 -8.02
C TRP A 40 6.61 6.46 -7.03
N VAL A 41 6.97 5.21 -6.78
CA VAL A 41 8.16 4.84 -6.00
C VAL A 41 9.36 4.93 -6.94
N VAL A 42 10.01 6.08 -6.99
CA VAL A 42 11.22 6.30 -7.81
C VAL A 42 12.38 5.45 -7.28
N HIS A 43 12.51 5.38 -5.95
CA HIS A 43 13.47 4.53 -5.26
C HIS A 43 12.94 4.13 -3.89
N GLY A 44 13.03 2.87 -3.56
CA GLY A 44 12.59 2.34 -2.27
C GLY A 44 11.93 0.98 -2.39
N GLU A 45 11.90 0.27 -1.26
CA GLU A 45 11.31 -1.06 -1.15
C GLU A 45 10.73 -1.27 0.25
N GLY A 46 9.74 -2.14 0.34
CA GLY A 46 9.08 -2.43 1.59
C GLY A 46 7.75 -3.15 1.43
N THR A 47 6.85 -2.93 2.38
CA THR A 47 5.49 -3.48 2.38
C THR A 47 4.48 -2.36 2.27
N PHE A 48 3.58 -2.45 1.30
CA PHE A 48 2.44 -1.56 1.14
C PHE A 48 1.18 -2.23 1.69
N ILE A 49 0.44 -1.49 2.50
CA ILE A 49 -0.82 -1.91 3.10
C ILE A 49 -1.89 -0.88 2.72
N ALA A 50 -2.99 -1.34 2.13
CA ALA A 50 -4.14 -0.50 1.81
C ALA A 50 -5.42 -1.35 1.85
N GLY A 51 -6.33 -1.06 2.77
CA GLY A 51 -7.52 -1.88 2.96
C GLY A 51 -7.17 -3.34 3.29
N ASN A 52 -7.58 -4.28 2.43
CA ASN A 52 -7.25 -5.71 2.55
C ASN A 52 -6.02 -6.15 1.70
N TYR A 53 -5.38 -5.20 1.03
CA TYR A 53 -4.15 -5.45 0.27
C TYR A 53 -2.94 -5.35 1.19
N MET A 54 -2.04 -6.32 1.07
CA MET A 54 -0.75 -6.29 1.71
C MET A 54 0.26 -7.03 0.84
N GLN A 55 1.09 -6.29 0.16
CA GLN A 55 2.09 -6.82 -0.76
C GLN A 55 3.39 -6.03 -0.64
N ARG A 56 4.46 -6.62 -1.15
CA ARG A 56 5.71 -5.90 -1.33
C ARG A 56 5.57 -4.86 -2.43
N PHE A 57 6.20 -3.72 -2.20
CA PHE A 57 6.47 -2.73 -3.24
C PHE A 57 7.98 -2.61 -3.45
N GLN A 58 8.34 -2.14 -4.62
CA GLN A 58 9.72 -1.95 -5.04
C GLN A 58 9.87 -0.70 -5.90
N THR A 59 11.12 -0.31 -6.12
CA THR A 59 11.48 0.75 -7.08
C THR A 59 10.78 0.53 -8.42
N GLY A 60 10.19 1.59 -8.95
CA GLY A 60 9.42 1.60 -10.20
C GLY A 60 7.93 1.33 -10.04
N ASP A 61 7.43 0.94 -8.87
CA ASP A 61 6.00 0.71 -8.66
C ASP A 61 5.19 2.01 -8.65
N PHE A 62 3.97 1.93 -9.20
CA PHE A 62 2.97 2.99 -9.18
C PHE A 62 1.70 2.54 -8.48
N PHE A 63 1.19 3.39 -7.60
CA PHE A 63 -0.04 3.16 -6.86
C PHE A 63 -1.00 4.32 -7.01
N VAL A 64 -2.29 4.02 -7.01
CA VAL A 64 -3.36 4.99 -6.83
C VAL A 64 -4.11 4.62 -5.57
N VAL A 65 -4.11 5.50 -4.60
CA VAL A 65 -4.84 5.36 -3.33
C VAL A 65 -6.06 6.24 -3.40
N GLY A 66 -7.23 5.66 -3.26
CA GLY A 66 -8.49 6.40 -3.28
C GLY A 66 -8.65 7.34 -2.09
N ALA A 67 -9.49 8.36 -2.26
CA ALA A 67 -9.83 9.30 -1.20
C ALA A 67 -10.29 8.58 0.08
N ASN A 68 -9.81 9.02 1.23
CA ASN A 68 -10.09 8.43 2.55
C ASN A 68 -9.66 6.96 2.74
N GLN A 69 -8.94 6.35 1.81
CA GLN A 69 -8.46 4.98 1.96
C GLN A 69 -7.28 4.93 2.94
N PRO A 70 -7.40 4.23 4.09
CA PRO A 70 -6.27 4.05 4.99
C PRO A 70 -5.17 3.26 4.31
N HIS A 71 -3.94 3.76 4.39
CA HIS A 71 -2.78 3.14 3.77
C HIS A 71 -1.49 3.41 4.53
N LEU A 72 -0.50 2.57 4.26
CA LEU A 72 0.81 2.60 4.90
C LEU A 72 1.86 2.05 3.93
N PHE A 73 2.90 2.83 3.66
CA PHE A 73 4.15 2.34 3.09
C PHE A 73 5.14 2.09 4.22
N LYS A 74 5.51 0.85 4.45
CA LYS A 74 6.48 0.48 5.48
C LYS A 74 7.80 0.07 4.83
N SER A 75 8.86 0.84 5.10
CA SER A 75 10.22 0.51 4.66
C SER A 75 10.72 -0.78 5.26
N ASP A 76 11.62 -1.46 4.55
CA ASP A 76 12.32 -2.63 5.07
C ASP A 76 13.25 -2.28 6.25
N PRO A 77 13.53 -3.23 7.16
CA PRO A 77 14.39 -2.98 8.32
C PRO A 77 15.78 -2.42 7.99
N CYS A 78 16.33 -2.75 6.81
CA CYS A 78 17.62 -2.24 6.38
C CYS A 78 17.69 -0.70 6.21
N TYR A 79 16.54 -0.02 6.16
CA TYR A 79 16.47 1.45 6.14
C TYR A 79 16.69 2.07 7.54
N PHE A 80 16.66 1.28 8.59
CA PHE A 80 16.79 1.71 10.00
C PHE A 80 18.12 1.27 10.65
N GLU A 81 19.00 0.59 9.90
CA GLU A 81 20.29 0.15 10.40
C GLU A 81 21.26 1.33 10.53
N GLU A 82 22.06 1.39 11.61
CA GLU A 82 23.10 2.40 11.79
C GLU A 82 24.12 2.38 10.65
N GLY A 83 24.48 3.57 10.14
CA GLY A 83 25.39 3.72 9.00
C GLY A 83 24.76 3.42 7.64
N ASN A 84 23.47 3.16 7.58
CA ASN A 84 22.74 2.99 6.33
C ASN A 84 22.61 4.34 5.60
N ASN A 85 22.97 4.36 4.31
CA ASN A 85 22.82 5.50 3.41
C ASN A 85 21.63 5.34 2.44
N LYS A 86 20.75 4.35 2.65
CA LYS A 86 19.56 4.18 1.82
C LYS A 86 18.59 5.33 2.04
N VAL A 87 17.98 5.77 0.97
CA VAL A 87 16.91 6.77 0.99
C VAL A 87 15.73 6.25 0.19
N VAL A 88 14.54 6.62 0.59
CA VAL A 88 13.36 6.46 -0.24
C VAL A 88 13.13 7.73 -1.04
N HIS A 89 12.68 7.58 -2.28
CA HIS A 89 12.35 8.69 -3.16
C HIS A 89 11.01 8.41 -3.82
N THR A 90 10.04 9.29 -3.62
CA THR A 90 8.72 9.20 -4.25
C THR A 90 8.32 10.51 -4.91
N LEU A 91 7.54 10.39 -5.97
CA LEU A 91 6.78 11.47 -6.57
C LEU A 91 5.30 11.21 -6.33
N ASN A 92 4.64 12.15 -5.70
CA ASN A 92 3.25 12.06 -5.29
C ASN A 92 2.42 13.15 -5.94
N ILE A 93 1.22 12.80 -6.40
CA ILE A 93 0.21 13.74 -6.87
C ILE A 93 -1.04 13.54 -6.03
N PHE A 94 -1.46 14.58 -5.34
CA PHE A 94 -2.69 14.59 -4.55
C PHE A 94 -3.74 15.49 -5.20
N PHE A 95 -4.99 15.04 -5.22
CA PHE A 95 -6.11 15.83 -5.72
C PHE A 95 -7.41 15.44 -5.03
N ASP A 96 -8.26 16.42 -4.76
CA ASP A 96 -9.60 16.19 -4.21
C ASP A 96 -10.61 16.03 -5.36
N PRO A 97 -11.15 14.82 -5.59
CA PRO A 97 -12.15 14.60 -6.64
C PRO A 97 -13.51 15.30 -6.36
N LYS A 98 -13.74 15.70 -5.10
CA LYS A 98 -14.96 16.42 -4.68
C LYS A 98 -14.75 17.93 -4.56
N GLY A 99 -13.50 18.39 -4.67
CA GLY A 99 -13.12 19.79 -4.65
C GLY A 99 -13.28 20.50 -6.01
N PHE A 100 -12.32 21.32 -6.40
CA PHE A 100 -12.36 22.09 -7.66
C PHE A 100 -12.50 21.21 -8.91
N LEU A 101 -11.96 20.00 -8.90
CA LEU A 101 -12.07 19.06 -10.03
C LEU A 101 -13.49 18.55 -10.24
N ALA A 102 -14.35 18.56 -9.23
CA ALA A 102 -15.72 18.05 -9.36
C ALA A 102 -16.49 18.76 -10.47
N GLN A 103 -16.33 20.07 -10.60
CA GLN A 103 -16.97 20.84 -11.66
C GLN A 103 -16.43 20.48 -13.05
N LEU A 104 -15.13 20.33 -13.16
CA LEU A 104 -14.48 19.93 -14.41
C LEU A 104 -14.95 18.53 -14.87
N LEU A 105 -15.11 17.60 -13.94
CA LEU A 105 -15.56 16.23 -14.20
C LEU A 105 -17.04 16.11 -14.63
N THR A 106 -17.77 17.21 -14.70
CA THR A 106 -19.14 17.24 -15.27
C THR A 106 -19.13 17.26 -16.80
N PHE A 107 -18.00 17.63 -17.44
CA PHE A 107 -17.90 17.67 -18.89
C PHE A 107 -17.98 16.26 -19.50
N PRO A 108 -18.78 16.06 -20.58
CA PRO A 108 -18.94 14.75 -21.21
C PRO A 108 -17.62 14.12 -21.68
N GLU A 109 -16.67 14.93 -22.12
CA GLU A 109 -15.36 14.52 -22.61
C GLU A 109 -14.49 13.88 -21.52
N LEU A 110 -14.78 14.19 -20.25
CA LEU A 110 -14.03 13.69 -19.10
C LEU A 110 -14.75 12.56 -18.36
N ARG A 111 -15.79 11.97 -18.95
CA ARG A 111 -16.56 10.86 -18.37
C ARG A 111 -15.69 9.67 -18.03
N SER A 112 -14.73 9.33 -18.89
CA SER A 112 -13.77 8.23 -18.63
C SER A 112 -12.91 8.48 -17.40
N ILE A 113 -12.45 9.71 -17.21
CA ILE A 113 -11.68 10.13 -16.02
C ILE A 113 -12.53 10.01 -14.77
N LYS A 114 -13.78 10.46 -14.81
CA LYS A 114 -14.70 10.34 -13.66
C LYS A 114 -14.88 8.88 -13.27
N HIS A 115 -15.14 7.98 -14.23
CA HIS A 115 -15.25 6.55 -13.97
C HIS A 115 -13.95 5.97 -13.39
N PHE A 116 -12.79 6.40 -13.88
CA PHE A 116 -11.50 5.98 -13.34
C PHE A 116 -11.31 6.43 -11.89
N ILE A 117 -11.67 7.66 -11.55
CA ILE A 117 -11.60 8.18 -10.18
C ILE A 117 -12.53 7.37 -9.25
N ASP A 118 -13.76 7.07 -9.67
CA ASP A 118 -14.67 6.21 -8.91
C ASP A 118 -14.07 4.80 -8.73
N PHE A 119 -13.47 4.25 -9.79
CA PHE A 119 -12.78 2.97 -9.76
C PHE A 119 -11.55 2.97 -8.85
N SER A 120 -10.86 4.09 -8.71
CA SER A 120 -9.70 4.23 -7.82
C SER A 120 -10.02 4.06 -6.33
N SER A 121 -11.32 4.08 -5.95
CA SER A 121 -11.78 3.77 -4.58
C SER A 121 -11.40 2.37 -4.09
N TYR A 122 -11.09 1.45 -5.01
CA TYR A 122 -10.52 0.13 -4.68
C TYR A 122 -9.03 0.18 -4.32
N GLY A 123 -8.35 1.31 -4.60
CA GLY A 123 -6.91 1.37 -4.67
C GLY A 123 -6.36 0.53 -5.83
N LEU A 124 -5.34 1.02 -6.50
CA LEU A 124 -4.86 0.41 -7.74
C LEU A 124 -3.33 0.35 -7.76
N LYS A 125 -2.79 -0.72 -8.34
CA LYS A 125 -1.37 -0.84 -8.70
C LYS A 125 -1.26 -0.94 -10.22
N ALA A 126 -0.34 -0.19 -10.81
CA ALA A 126 -0.11 -0.22 -12.25
C ALA A 126 0.59 -1.50 -12.69
N SER A 127 0.24 -1.98 -13.89
CA SER A 127 0.92 -3.09 -14.54
C SER A 127 2.31 -2.69 -15.02
N GLU A 128 3.25 -3.65 -15.14
CA GLU A 128 4.59 -3.41 -15.67
C GLU A 128 4.59 -2.72 -17.05
N LYS A 129 3.60 -3.01 -17.88
CA LYS A 129 3.48 -2.47 -19.25
C LYS A 129 3.19 -0.97 -19.27
N ASP A 130 2.52 -0.47 -18.25
CA ASP A 130 2.03 0.92 -18.19
C ASP A 130 3.02 1.86 -17.48
N LYS A 131 4.03 1.33 -16.79
CA LYS A 131 4.98 2.08 -15.97
C LYS A 131 5.76 3.14 -16.76
N ASN A 132 6.20 2.82 -17.97
CA ASN A 132 6.98 3.78 -18.79
C ASN A 132 6.16 5.02 -19.14
N ILE A 133 4.90 4.84 -19.56
CA ILE A 133 3.99 5.94 -19.89
C ILE A 133 3.72 6.77 -18.63
N LEU A 134 3.45 6.13 -17.50
CA LEU A 134 3.23 6.83 -16.22
C LEU A 134 4.46 7.64 -15.78
N THR A 135 5.66 7.07 -15.94
CA THR A 135 6.91 7.76 -15.64
C THR A 135 7.04 9.04 -16.44
N GLU A 136 6.84 8.98 -17.76
CA GLU A 136 6.95 10.15 -18.67
C GLU A 136 5.93 11.23 -18.27
N LEU A 137 4.68 10.85 -18.01
CA LEU A 137 3.62 11.80 -17.66
C LEU A 137 3.83 12.46 -16.29
N ILE A 138 4.29 11.70 -15.28
CA ILE A 138 4.58 12.27 -13.95
C ILE A 138 5.79 13.21 -14.04
N LEU A 139 6.83 12.86 -14.79
CA LEU A 139 7.98 13.76 -15.03
C LEU A 139 7.58 15.00 -15.82
N LYS A 140 6.65 14.88 -16.78
CA LYS A 140 6.08 16.03 -17.49
C LYS A 140 5.39 16.98 -16.51
N ILE A 141 4.55 16.47 -15.60
CA ILE A 141 3.86 17.28 -14.57
C ILE A 141 4.89 17.97 -13.67
N LYS A 142 5.92 17.24 -13.20
CA LYS A 142 7.00 17.78 -12.36
C LYS A 142 7.66 18.99 -13.02
N ASN A 143 7.95 18.89 -14.31
CA ASN A 143 8.71 19.90 -15.06
C ASN A 143 7.82 20.99 -15.67
N THR A 144 6.51 20.88 -15.56
CA THR A 144 5.55 21.83 -16.15
C THR A 144 5.33 23.03 -15.20
N LEU A 145 5.32 24.23 -15.77
CA LEU A 145 4.97 25.46 -15.05
C LEU A 145 3.57 25.36 -14.47
N THR A 146 3.33 25.95 -13.30
CA THR A 146 2.08 25.84 -12.52
C THR A 146 0.83 26.10 -13.37
N GLY A 147 0.82 27.11 -14.24
CA GLY A 147 -0.33 27.44 -15.09
C GLY A 147 -0.73 26.36 -16.10
N PHE A 148 0.21 25.48 -16.50
CA PHE A 148 -0.03 24.37 -17.45
C PHE A 148 -0.13 23.00 -16.75
N ARG A 149 0.09 22.94 -15.45
CA ARG A 149 0.11 21.67 -14.70
C ARG A 149 -1.23 20.95 -14.74
N LEU A 150 -2.35 21.68 -14.72
CA LEU A 150 -3.69 21.09 -14.80
C LEU A 150 -3.90 20.33 -16.11
N SER A 151 -3.47 20.87 -17.27
CA SER A 151 -3.62 20.17 -18.55
C SER A 151 -2.81 18.88 -18.61
N SER A 152 -1.56 18.92 -18.12
CA SER A 152 -0.71 17.71 -18.03
C SER A 152 -1.28 16.68 -17.06
N PHE A 153 -1.94 17.11 -16.00
CA PHE A 153 -2.61 16.22 -15.07
C PHE A 153 -3.87 15.57 -15.67
N ILE A 154 -4.68 16.31 -16.42
CA ILE A 154 -5.82 15.76 -17.14
C ILE A 154 -5.34 14.70 -18.15
N GLU A 155 -4.24 14.96 -18.86
CA GLU A 155 -3.61 13.98 -19.76
C GLU A 155 -3.19 12.72 -19.01
N LEU A 156 -2.57 12.83 -17.83
CA LEU A 156 -2.23 11.70 -16.96
C LEU A 156 -3.49 10.90 -16.61
N LEU A 157 -4.55 11.55 -16.11
CA LEU A 157 -5.79 10.87 -15.73
C LEU A 157 -6.46 10.19 -16.93
N GLN A 158 -6.41 10.82 -18.12
CA GLN A 158 -6.97 10.25 -19.35
C GLN A 158 -6.22 8.97 -19.76
N GLN A 159 -4.90 8.96 -19.68
CA GLN A 159 -4.09 7.77 -19.94
C GLN A 159 -4.36 6.67 -18.91
N MET A 160 -4.41 7.02 -17.63
CA MET A 160 -4.74 6.08 -16.56
C MET A 160 -6.14 5.47 -16.75
N ALA A 161 -7.11 6.24 -17.21
CA ALA A 161 -8.47 5.76 -17.51
C ALA A 161 -8.52 4.78 -18.71
N ASN A 162 -7.55 4.84 -19.61
CA ASN A 162 -7.44 3.96 -20.77
C ASN A 162 -6.72 2.64 -20.47
N PHE A 163 -5.98 2.53 -19.37
CA PHE A 163 -5.31 1.30 -18.99
C PHE A 163 -6.31 0.23 -18.55
N LYS A 164 -6.10 -1.00 -19.02
CA LYS A 164 -7.02 -2.12 -18.77
C LYS A 164 -6.57 -3.08 -17.67
N ASN A 165 -5.29 -3.00 -17.27
CA ASN A 165 -4.64 -4.02 -16.43
C ASN A 165 -4.23 -3.45 -15.07
N TRP A 166 -5.13 -2.80 -14.38
CA TRP A 166 -4.92 -2.39 -13.01
C TRP A 166 -5.05 -3.60 -12.05
N GLU A 167 -4.10 -3.76 -11.15
CA GLU A 167 -4.24 -4.65 -10.01
C GLU A 167 -4.98 -3.92 -8.88
N HIS A 168 -6.08 -4.53 -8.40
CA HIS A 168 -6.84 -3.96 -7.29
C HIS A 168 -6.12 -4.18 -5.97
N LEU A 169 -6.02 -3.12 -5.15
CA LEU A 169 -5.50 -3.18 -3.79
C LEU A 169 -6.56 -3.63 -2.77
N SER A 170 -7.84 -3.60 -3.14
CA SER A 170 -8.93 -4.06 -2.30
C SER A 170 -9.99 -4.77 -3.14
N THR A 171 -10.63 -5.78 -2.57
CA THR A 171 -11.75 -6.49 -3.20
C THR A 171 -13.08 -5.75 -3.05
N VAL A 172 -13.13 -4.73 -2.21
CA VAL A 172 -14.31 -3.87 -1.99
C VAL A 172 -13.90 -2.40 -2.03
N PRO A 173 -14.74 -1.50 -2.57
CA PRO A 173 -14.45 -0.08 -2.57
C PRO A 173 -14.44 0.45 -1.14
N PHE A 174 -13.58 1.41 -0.86
CA PHE A 174 -13.45 2.01 0.46
C PHE A 174 -14.44 3.17 0.60
N GLU A 175 -15.73 2.85 0.77
CA GLU A 175 -16.80 3.86 0.89
C GLU A 175 -17.04 4.35 2.33
N GLN A 176 -16.57 3.61 3.34
CA GLN A 176 -16.82 3.97 4.73
C GLN A 176 -15.67 4.81 5.31
N ALA A 177 -15.97 6.05 5.62
CA ALA A 177 -15.12 6.83 6.50
C ALA A 177 -15.00 6.09 7.85
N PHE A 178 -13.79 5.67 8.22
CA PHE A 178 -13.51 5.27 9.59
C PHE A 178 -13.81 6.47 10.50
N SER A 179 -14.44 6.24 11.64
CA SER A 179 -14.35 7.23 12.70
C SER A 179 -12.89 7.35 13.14
N ASP A 180 -12.48 8.51 13.65
CA ASP A 180 -11.08 8.71 14.09
C ASP A 180 -10.65 7.66 15.12
N SER A 181 -11.56 7.22 16.00
CA SER A 181 -11.31 6.17 16.98
C SER A 181 -11.14 4.77 16.36
N GLU A 182 -11.86 4.45 15.28
CA GLU A 182 -11.72 3.17 14.56
C GLU A 182 -10.40 3.10 13.80
N GLY A 183 -10.00 4.19 13.18
CA GLY A 183 -8.73 4.27 12.49
C GLY A 183 -7.53 4.14 13.44
N LEU A 184 -7.58 4.76 14.64
CA LEU A 184 -6.59 4.64 15.71
C LEU A 184 -6.37 3.19 16.12
N ARG A 185 -7.46 2.53 16.42
CA ARG A 185 -7.48 1.14 16.84
C ARG A 185 -6.90 0.21 15.77
N MET A 186 -7.18 0.47 14.49
CA MET A 186 -6.61 -0.31 13.40
C MET A 186 -5.11 -0.10 13.26
N ASN A 187 -4.62 1.15 13.43
CA ASN A 187 -3.20 1.44 13.45
C ASN A 187 -2.49 0.67 14.57
N ASP A 188 -3.03 0.68 15.79
CA ASP A 188 -2.44 -0.03 16.93
C ASP A 188 -2.36 -1.55 16.66
N VAL A 189 -3.39 -2.14 16.04
CA VAL A 189 -3.38 -3.53 15.61
C VAL A 189 -2.28 -3.79 14.59
N TYR A 190 -2.11 -2.93 13.59
CA TYR A 190 -1.07 -3.09 12.57
C TYR A 190 0.32 -2.93 13.17
N GLN A 191 0.58 -1.89 13.96
CA GLN A 191 1.89 -1.67 14.59
C GLN A 191 2.27 -2.83 15.51
N TYR A 192 1.33 -3.29 16.36
CA TYR A 192 1.57 -4.44 17.22
C TYR A 192 1.89 -5.70 16.40
N THR A 193 1.12 -5.97 15.34
CA THR A 193 1.35 -7.13 14.48
C THR A 193 2.70 -7.06 13.80
N MET A 194 3.07 -5.91 13.25
CA MET A 194 4.35 -5.72 12.57
C MET A 194 5.56 -5.83 13.51
N ALA A 195 5.40 -5.47 14.77
CA ALA A 195 6.46 -5.59 15.79
C ALA A 195 6.62 -7.02 16.32
N ASN A 196 5.53 -7.82 16.31
CA ASN A 196 5.48 -9.11 17.02
C ASN A 196 5.10 -10.30 16.13
N PHE A 197 5.06 -10.18 14.81
CA PHE A 197 4.56 -11.24 13.92
C PHE A 197 5.37 -12.56 14.00
N THR A 198 6.61 -12.50 14.44
CA THR A 198 7.46 -13.69 14.65
C THR A 198 7.03 -14.52 15.86
N ASP A 199 6.33 -13.89 16.80
CA ASP A 199 5.89 -14.52 18.04
C ASP A 199 4.47 -15.10 17.89
N SER A 200 4.04 -15.90 18.86
CA SER A 200 2.67 -16.38 18.90
C SER A 200 1.75 -15.25 19.39
N ILE A 201 0.97 -14.67 18.49
CA ILE A 201 -0.04 -13.66 18.84
C ILE A 201 -1.37 -14.38 19.03
N SER A 202 -1.92 -14.35 20.26
CA SER A 202 -3.25 -14.87 20.52
C SER A 202 -4.35 -13.88 20.12
N LEU A 203 -5.57 -14.39 19.94
CA LEU A 203 -6.72 -13.54 19.63
C LEU A 203 -7.05 -12.59 20.78
N GLU A 204 -6.84 -13.04 22.02
CA GLU A 204 -7.04 -12.25 23.24
C GLU A 204 -6.05 -11.08 23.30
N GLN A 205 -4.77 -11.35 22.99
CA GLN A 205 -3.73 -10.31 22.97
C GLN A 205 -4.05 -9.22 21.96
N ILE A 206 -4.35 -9.58 20.71
CA ILE A 206 -4.60 -8.56 19.69
C ILE A 206 -5.94 -7.83 19.87
N ALA A 207 -6.94 -8.51 20.45
CA ALA A 207 -8.20 -7.88 20.83
C ALA A 207 -8.00 -6.85 21.94
N ALA A 208 -7.13 -7.13 22.93
CA ALA A 208 -6.76 -6.20 23.98
C ALA A 208 -6.04 -4.95 23.42
N VAL A 209 -5.14 -5.11 22.46
CA VAL A 209 -4.50 -3.98 21.75
C VAL A 209 -5.55 -3.08 21.08
N ALA A 210 -6.61 -3.68 20.57
CA ALA A 210 -7.73 -2.94 19.96
C ALA A 210 -8.76 -2.43 20.99
N TYR A 211 -8.58 -2.66 22.28
CA TYR A 211 -9.56 -2.36 23.35
C TYR A 211 -10.92 -3.00 23.08
N LEU A 212 -10.92 -4.23 22.58
CA LEU A 212 -12.13 -4.99 22.23
C LEU A 212 -12.11 -6.40 22.87
N THR A 213 -13.29 -7.00 23.00
CA THR A 213 -13.36 -8.44 23.25
C THR A 213 -12.95 -9.21 21.99
N PRO A 214 -12.45 -10.46 22.09
CA PRO A 214 -12.07 -11.26 20.93
C PRO A 214 -13.15 -11.37 19.86
N GLN A 215 -14.40 -11.56 20.24
CA GLN A 215 -15.52 -11.64 19.31
C GLN A 215 -15.79 -10.31 18.60
N SER A 216 -15.75 -9.18 19.33
CA SER A 216 -15.93 -7.85 18.77
C SER A 216 -14.77 -7.48 17.87
N PHE A 217 -13.54 -7.87 18.23
CA PHE A 217 -12.35 -7.68 17.41
C PHE A 217 -12.44 -8.44 16.07
N CYS A 218 -12.86 -9.71 16.08
CA CYS A 218 -13.03 -10.48 14.84
C CYS A 218 -14.00 -9.80 13.87
N ARG A 219 -15.14 -9.31 14.37
CA ARG A 219 -16.14 -8.59 13.56
C ARG A 219 -15.59 -7.26 13.07
N TYR A 220 -14.96 -6.49 13.96
CA TYR A 220 -14.31 -5.22 13.65
C TYR A 220 -13.25 -5.38 12.58
N PHE A 221 -12.28 -6.28 12.78
CA PHE A 221 -11.17 -6.48 11.85
C PHE A 221 -11.68 -6.95 10.47
N LYS A 222 -12.61 -7.92 10.44
CA LYS A 222 -13.20 -8.39 9.18
C LYS A 222 -14.01 -7.30 8.46
N LYS A 223 -14.76 -6.46 9.19
CA LYS A 223 -15.51 -5.34 8.62
C LYS A 223 -14.56 -4.37 7.89
N HIS A 224 -13.41 -4.05 8.48
CA HIS A 224 -12.50 -3.02 8.00
C HIS A 224 -11.44 -3.51 7.01
N THR A 225 -11.11 -4.82 7.01
CA THR A 225 -10.07 -5.41 6.16
C THR A 225 -10.59 -6.46 5.18
N SER A 226 -11.88 -6.82 5.27
CA SER A 226 -12.52 -7.90 4.48
C SER A 226 -11.87 -9.28 4.67
N LYS A 227 -10.95 -9.43 5.62
CA LYS A 227 -10.26 -10.70 5.95
C LYS A 227 -10.22 -10.96 7.45
N THR A 228 -9.95 -12.20 7.84
CA THR A 228 -9.71 -12.52 9.25
C THR A 228 -8.33 -12.03 9.69
N TYR A 229 -8.17 -11.76 10.99
CA TYR A 229 -6.86 -11.37 11.54
C TYR A 229 -5.78 -12.45 11.31
N ILE A 230 -6.13 -13.73 11.43
CA ILE A 230 -5.19 -14.83 11.18
C ILE A 230 -4.71 -14.85 9.73
N ASN A 231 -5.59 -14.57 8.76
CA ASN A 231 -5.19 -14.46 7.36
C ASN A 231 -4.22 -13.28 7.17
N PHE A 232 -4.51 -12.12 7.76
CA PHE A 232 -3.64 -10.97 7.75
C PHE A 232 -2.27 -11.28 8.37
N LEU A 233 -2.23 -11.87 9.58
CA LEU A 233 -0.98 -12.27 10.24
C LEU A 233 -0.17 -13.25 9.37
N ASN A 234 -0.83 -14.20 8.73
CA ASN A 234 -0.18 -15.12 7.80
C ASN A 234 0.42 -14.40 6.58
N GLU A 235 -0.27 -13.40 6.02
CA GLU A 235 0.27 -12.58 4.94
C GLU A 235 1.53 -11.82 5.37
N VAL A 236 1.52 -11.22 6.57
CA VAL A 236 2.71 -10.57 7.16
C VAL A 236 3.88 -11.54 7.22
N ARG A 237 3.65 -12.73 7.76
CA ARG A 237 4.66 -13.78 7.91
C ARG A 237 5.19 -14.28 6.57
N ILE A 238 4.32 -14.49 5.60
CA ILE A 238 4.74 -14.94 4.26
C ILE A 238 5.53 -13.86 3.54
N ASN A 239 5.14 -12.59 3.64
CA ASN A 239 5.91 -11.48 3.08
C ASN A 239 7.32 -11.40 3.69
N ALA A 240 7.46 -11.61 4.99
CA ALA A 240 8.75 -11.69 5.64
C ALA A 240 9.59 -12.90 5.15
N ALA A 241 8.95 -14.05 4.92
CA ALA A 241 9.61 -15.22 4.36
C ALA A 241 10.08 -14.99 2.90
N CYS A 242 9.23 -14.41 2.05
CA CYS A 242 9.59 -14.06 0.68
C CYS A 242 10.82 -13.14 0.65
N LYS A 243 10.88 -12.12 1.54
CA LYS A 243 12.03 -11.24 1.65
C LYS A 243 13.31 -12.03 1.96
N LYS A 244 13.28 -12.91 2.98
CA LYS A 244 14.44 -13.76 3.35
C LYS A 244 14.90 -14.65 2.20
N PHE A 245 13.98 -15.18 1.38
CA PHE A 245 14.32 -15.97 0.20
C PHE A 245 15.00 -15.12 -0.88
N MET A 246 14.57 -13.88 -1.08
CA MET A 246 15.18 -12.96 -2.05
C MET A 246 16.59 -12.50 -1.64
N GLU A 247 16.84 -12.31 -0.35
CA GLU A 247 18.14 -11.86 0.17
C GLU A 247 19.25 -12.94 0.10
N LYS A 248 18.97 -14.17 -0.35
CA LYS A 248 19.92 -15.32 -0.43
C LYS A 248 20.61 -15.67 0.91
N LYS A 249 20.17 -15.11 2.03
CA LYS A 249 20.74 -15.29 3.36
C LYS A 249 19.93 -16.28 4.21
N PHE A 250 19.70 -17.49 3.69
CA PHE A 250 18.95 -18.50 4.44
C PHE A 250 19.60 -19.90 4.33
N HIS A 251 19.52 -20.67 5.42
CA HIS A 251 20.08 -22.03 5.46
C HIS A 251 19.09 -23.09 4.94
N SER A 252 17.81 -22.93 5.20
CA SER A 252 16.76 -23.86 4.76
C SER A 252 15.38 -23.23 4.76
N ILE A 253 14.44 -23.80 4.01
CA ILE A 253 13.03 -23.40 4.02
C ILE A 253 12.44 -23.51 5.43
N SER A 254 12.80 -24.55 6.18
CA SER A 254 12.33 -24.72 7.57
C SER A 254 12.84 -23.60 8.48
N THR A 255 14.10 -23.22 8.37
CA THR A 255 14.67 -22.09 9.14
C THR A 255 13.89 -20.80 8.85
N VAL A 256 13.62 -20.51 7.57
CA VAL A 256 12.82 -19.32 7.19
C VAL A 256 11.41 -19.40 7.75
N ALA A 257 10.76 -20.58 7.69
CA ALA A 257 9.42 -20.76 8.25
C ALA A 257 9.36 -20.39 9.74
N TYR A 258 10.28 -20.94 10.54
CA TYR A 258 10.33 -20.63 11.99
C TYR A 258 10.68 -19.16 12.25
N GLN A 259 11.66 -18.60 11.57
CA GLN A 259 12.04 -17.18 11.69
C GLN A 259 10.96 -16.21 11.23
N SER A 260 9.99 -16.69 10.47
CA SER A 260 8.82 -15.89 10.03
C SER A 260 7.58 -16.14 10.90
N GLY A 261 7.74 -16.80 12.06
CA GLY A 261 6.69 -16.97 13.07
C GLY A 261 5.77 -18.18 12.84
N PHE A 262 6.13 -19.12 11.95
CA PHE A 262 5.38 -20.39 11.82
C PHE A 262 5.98 -21.45 12.75
N ASN A 263 5.12 -22.10 13.52
CA ASN A 263 5.52 -23.19 14.41
C ASN A 263 5.57 -24.56 13.70
N ASN A 264 5.16 -24.64 12.43
CA ASN A 264 5.06 -25.87 11.67
C ASN A 264 5.32 -25.63 10.18
N VAL A 265 6.29 -26.34 9.63
CA VAL A 265 6.70 -26.22 8.21
C VAL A 265 5.61 -26.66 7.24
N VAL A 266 4.78 -27.64 7.60
CA VAL A 266 3.67 -28.11 6.75
C VAL A 266 2.63 -26.98 6.63
N THR A 267 2.29 -26.35 7.75
CA THR A 267 1.39 -25.19 7.75
C THR A 267 1.99 -24.04 6.95
N PHE A 268 3.29 -23.76 7.13
CA PHE A 268 3.99 -22.74 6.34
C PHE A 268 3.88 -23.01 4.84
N ASN A 269 4.23 -24.20 4.36
CA ASN A 269 4.19 -24.54 2.93
C ASN A 269 2.78 -24.37 2.34
N ARG A 270 1.74 -24.82 3.06
CA ARG A 270 0.33 -24.68 2.65
C ARG A 270 -0.07 -23.20 2.54
N VAL A 271 0.23 -22.42 3.57
CA VAL A 271 -0.10 -20.98 3.63
C VAL A 271 0.69 -20.20 2.59
N PHE A 272 1.99 -20.50 2.43
CA PHE A 272 2.85 -19.89 1.43
C PHE A 272 2.27 -20.07 0.02
N LYS A 273 1.94 -21.33 -0.36
CA LYS A 273 1.32 -21.62 -1.66
C LYS A 273 -0.03 -20.93 -1.82
N SER A 274 -0.84 -20.85 -0.76
CA SER A 274 -2.14 -20.19 -0.80
C SER A 274 -2.03 -18.66 -1.06
N ILE A 275 -0.98 -18.02 -0.55
CA ILE A 275 -0.78 -16.57 -0.67
C ILE A 275 0.01 -16.21 -1.94
N THR A 276 1.06 -16.96 -2.27
CA THR A 276 1.95 -16.64 -3.41
C THR A 276 1.55 -17.34 -4.71
N GLY A 277 0.64 -18.31 -4.66
CA GLY A 277 0.25 -19.15 -5.79
C GLY A 277 1.18 -20.33 -6.08
N ILE A 278 2.43 -20.33 -5.60
CA ILE A 278 3.46 -21.34 -5.86
C ILE A 278 4.10 -21.83 -4.57
N ALA A 279 4.74 -23.00 -4.62
CA ALA A 279 5.42 -23.55 -3.46
C ALA A 279 6.74 -22.79 -3.15
N PRO A 280 7.23 -22.77 -1.87
CA PRO A 280 8.47 -22.06 -1.52
C PRO A 280 9.67 -22.45 -2.38
N ARG A 281 9.84 -23.72 -2.74
CA ARG A 281 10.92 -24.17 -3.63
C ARG A 281 10.81 -23.58 -5.03
N GLU A 282 9.60 -23.52 -5.57
CA GLU A 282 9.33 -22.93 -6.90
C GLU A 282 9.56 -21.43 -6.88
N PHE A 283 9.17 -20.76 -5.80
CA PHE A 283 9.41 -19.33 -5.61
C PHE A 283 10.92 -19.02 -5.60
N ILE A 284 11.69 -19.76 -4.80
CA ILE A 284 13.16 -19.61 -4.73
C ILE A 284 13.79 -19.80 -6.12
N LYS A 285 13.42 -20.87 -6.81
CA LYS A 285 13.93 -21.16 -8.16
C LYS A 285 13.57 -20.04 -9.14
N ALA A 286 12.29 -19.64 -9.21
CA ALA A 286 11.82 -18.61 -10.13
C ALA A 286 12.49 -17.24 -9.91
N TYR A 287 12.91 -16.96 -8.66
CA TYR A 287 13.58 -15.71 -8.32
C TYR A 287 15.07 -15.73 -8.65
N HIS A 288 15.75 -16.87 -8.44
CA HIS A 288 17.20 -17.00 -8.65
C HIS A 288 17.60 -17.37 -10.07
N ASP A 289 16.69 -17.97 -10.87
CA ASP A 289 16.94 -18.29 -12.29
C ASP A 289 16.78 -17.03 -13.21
N LYS A 290 16.37 -15.88 -12.66
CA LYS A 290 16.22 -14.59 -13.41
C LYS A 290 17.46 -13.68 -13.32
N GLU A 291 18.48 -14.07 -12.57
CA GLU A 291 19.80 -13.43 -12.51
C GLU A 291 20.83 -14.23 -13.32
#